data_c7539f1221b4f59f5827feda0354c287
#
_entry.id   c7539f1221b4f59f5827feda0354c287
#
_cell.length_a   1.000
_cell.length_b   1.000
_cell.length_c   1.000
_cell.angle_alpha   90.00
_cell.angle_beta   90.00
_cell.angle_gamma   90.00
#
_symmetry.space_group_name_H-M   'P 1'
#
loop_
_entity.id
_entity.type
_entity.pdbx_description
1 polymer ?
#
loop_
_entity_poly.entity_id
_entity_poly.type
_entity_poly.pdbx_seq_one_letter_code
_entity_poly.pdbx_strand_id
1 'polypeptide(L)'
;MKQPNISLDPGAAALLDALHRAGYSAYAVGGCVRDSLLGLVPHDWDLCTSARPEEVMALFGEERCIPTGLQHGTVTVKQGGRIYETTTFRTEGAYSDGRHPDVVQFVPDVGADLARRDFTINAMAYNAEEGLVDPFGGQKDLQRGL
;
A
#
# COMPACT_ATOMS: atom_id res chain seq x y z
N MET A 1 -18.51 -17.03 -3.24
CA MET A 1 -17.66 -16.91 -2.05
C MET A 1 -17.59 -15.45 -1.65
N LYS A 2 -17.80 -15.17 -0.39
CA LYS A 2 -17.72 -13.81 0.10
C LYS A 2 -16.27 -13.32 0.13
N GLN A 3 -16.06 -12.09 -0.30
CA GLN A 3 -14.78 -11.43 -0.13
C GLN A 3 -14.52 -11.22 1.36
N PRO A 4 -13.28 -11.36 1.82
CA PRO A 4 -12.93 -11.01 3.19
C PRO A 4 -13.26 -9.54 3.47
N ASN A 5 -13.80 -9.28 4.64
CA ASN A 5 -14.10 -7.92 5.06
C ASN A 5 -13.10 -7.51 6.13
N ILE A 6 -12.20 -6.62 5.75
CA ILE A 6 -11.14 -6.13 6.62
C ILE A 6 -11.60 -4.83 7.27
N SER A 7 -11.43 -4.75 8.59
CA SER A 7 -11.72 -3.55 9.34
C SER A 7 -10.55 -2.58 9.20
N LEU A 8 -10.70 -1.60 8.30
CA LEU A 8 -9.66 -0.61 8.06
C LEU A 8 -9.48 0.31 9.27
N ASP A 9 -8.22 0.61 9.57
CA ASP A 9 -7.90 1.66 10.52
C ASP A 9 -8.56 2.98 10.06
N PRO A 10 -9.21 3.74 10.97
CA PRO A 10 -9.94 4.95 10.56
C PRO A 10 -9.10 5.98 9.80
N GLY A 11 -7.85 6.18 10.22
CA GLY A 11 -6.95 7.10 9.51
C GLY A 11 -6.60 6.61 8.13
N ALA A 12 -6.31 5.30 8.00
CA ALA A 12 -6.05 4.69 6.69
C ALA A 12 -7.26 4.82 5.78
N ALA A 13 -8.46 4.53 6.30
CA ALA A 13 -9.70 4.66 5.53
C ALA A 13 -9.92 6.09 5.03
N ALA A 14 -9.64 7.09 5.87
CA ALA A 14 -9.79 8.49 5.50
C ALA A 14 -8.82 8.88 4.37
N LEU A 15 -7.57 8.42 4.44
CA LEU A 15 -6.58 8.70 3.40
C LEU A 15 -6.94 8.00 2.08
N LEU A 16 -7.38 6.74 2.15
CA LEU A 16 -7.81 6.01 0.95
C LEU A 16 -9.00 6.70 0.28
N ASP A 17 -9.98 7.15 1.08
CA ASP A 17 -11.14 7.85 0.57
C ASP A 17 -10.75 9.15 -0.13
N ALA A 18 -9.83 9.92 0.48
CA ALA A 18 -9.36 11.17 -0.12
C ALA A 18 -8.66 10.93 -1.47
N LEU A 19 -7.85 9.87 -1.56
CA LEU A 19 -7.19 9.51 -2.80
C LEU A 19 -8.19 9.10 -3.88
N HIS A 20 -9.19 8.30 -3.52
CA HIS A 20 -10.24 7.89 -4.45
C HIS A 20 -11.05 9.08 -4.95
N ARG A 21 -11.39 10.01 -4.07
CA ARG A 21 -12.14 11.23 -4.48
C ARG A 21 -11.34 12.10 -5.42
N ALA A 22 -10.02 12.07 -5.31
CA ALA A 22 -9.14 12.82 -6.21
C ALA A 22 -8.91 12.11 -7.56
N GLY A 23 -9.47 10.89 -7.72
CA GLY A 23 -9.38 10.15 -8.97
C GLY A 23 -8.26 9.13 -9.02
N TYR A 24 -7.59 8.86 -7.91
CA TYR A 24 -6.49 7.89 -7.85
C TYR A 24 -6.97 6.53 -7.33
N SER A 25 -6.28 5.48 -7.73
CA SER A 25 -6.43 4.16 -7.11
C SER A 25 -5.62 4.14 -5.82
N ALA A 26 -6.11 3.49 -4.78
CA ALA A 26 -5.39 3.39 -3.51
C ALA A 26 -5.87 2.20 -2.70
N TYR A 27 -4.95 1.57 -1.97
CA TYR A 27 -5.19 0.37 -1.18
C TYR A 27 -4.34 0.35 0.07
N ALA A 28 -4.81 -0.33 1.12
CA ALA A 28 -3.94 -0.82 2.18
C ALA A 28 -3.21 -2.05 1.64
N VAL A 29 -1.96 -2.25 2.00
CA VAL A 29 -1.13 -3.27 1.37
C VAL A 29 -0.14 -3.89 2.35
N GLY A 30 0.21 -5.15 2.11
CA GLY A 30 1.28 -5.83 2.81
C GLY A 30 0.89 -6.40 4.16
N GLY A 31 1.74 -6.19 5.17
CA GLY A 31 1.58 -6.81 6.48
C GLY A 31 0.29 -6.50 7.19
N CYS A 32 -0.27 -5.30 7.01
CA CYS A 32 -1.55 -4.96 7.64
C CYS A 32 -2.71 -5.78 7.07
N VAL A 33 -2.68 -6.08 5.78
CA VAL A 33 -3.70 -6.92 5.14
C VAL A 33 -3.55 -8.36 5.65
N ARG A 34 -2.32 -8.87 5.64
CA ARG A 34 -2.01 -10.21 6.15
C ARG A 34 -2.48 -10.37 7.61
N ASP A 35 -2.09 -9.43 8.47
CA ASP A 35 -2.42 -9.50 9.89
C ASP A 35 -3.92 -9.41 10.12
N SER A 36 -4.62 -8.55 9.37
CA SER A 36 -6.07 -8.45 9.47
C SER A 36 -6.76 -9.75 9.10
N LEU A 37 -6.27 -10.45 8.09
CA LEU A 37 -6.81 -11.76 7.69
C LEU A 37 -6.55 -12.83 8.76
N LEU A 38 -5.50 -12.66 9.56
CA LEU A 38 -5.20 -13.57 10.68
C LEU A 38 -5.98 -13.22 11.95
N GLY A 39 -6.80 -12.17 11.92
CA GLY A 39 -7.54 -11.72 13.10
C GLY A 39 -6.70 -10.89 14.06
N LEU A 40 -5.52 -10.47 13.63
CA LEU A 40 -4.65 -9.60 14.43
C LEU A 40 -4.96 -8.13 14.14
N VAL A 41 -4.65 -7.26 15.09
CA VAL A 41 -4.78 -5.81 14.90
C VAL A 41 -3.44 -5.27 14.43
N PRO A 42 -3.33 -4.77 13.19
CA PRO A 42 -2.07 -4.22 12.71
C PRO A 42 -1.67 -2.97 13.46
N HIS A 43 -0.38 -2.83 13.74
CA HIS A 43 0.18 -1.62 14.35
C HIS A 43 0.45 -0.55 13.30
N ASP A 44 0.92 -0.97 12.13
CA ASP A 44 1.25 -0.08 11.03
C ASP A 44 0.39 -0.39 9.82
N TRP A 45 -0.06 0.65 9.14
CA TRP A 45 -0.84 0.53 7.92
C TRP A 45 -0.08 1.20 6.79
N ASP A 46 0.39 0.39 5.85
CA ASP A 46 1.03 0.89 4.65
C ASP A 46 -0.01 1.03 3.55
N LEU A 47 0.08 2.11 2.80
CA LEU A 47 -0.82 2.40 1.70
C LEU A 47 -0.06 2.44 0.40
N CYS A 48 -0.72 2.07 -0.70
CA CYS A 48 -0.19 2.23 -2.04
C CYS A 48 -1.22 2.90 -2.93
N THR A 49 -0.75 3.64 -3.94
CA THR A 49 -1.64 4.46 -4.75
C THR A 49 -1.04 4.70 -6.14
N SER A 50 -1.91 5.01 -7.12
CA SER A 50 -1.48 5.47 -8.43
C SER A 50 -0.98 6.92 -8.40
N ALA A 51 -1.30 7.68 -7.36
CA ALA A 51 -0.82 9.05 -7.21
C ALA A 51 0.69 9.07 -7.03
N ARG A 52 1.37 9.95 -7.75
CA ARG A 52 2.82 10.13 -7.61
C ARG A 52 3.13 10.90 -6.32
N PRO A 53 4.36 10.86 -5.81
CA PRO A 53 4.71 11.54 -4.56
C PRO A 53 4.31 13.02 -4.55
N GLU A 54 4.57 13.75 -5.61
CA GLU A 54 4.19 15.16 -5.70
C GLU A 54 2.66 15.35 -5.69
N GLU A 55 1.92 14.39 -6.23
CA GLU A 55 0.46 14.44 -6.21
C GLU A 55 -0.09 14.13 -4.81
N VAL A 56 0.55 13.20 -4.10
CA VAL A 56 0.19 12.91 -2.70
C VAL A 56 0.43 14.13 -1.83
N MET A 57 1.58 14.77 -2.00
CA MET A 57 1.92 15.97 -1.24
C MET A 57 0.97 17.15 -1.55
N ALA A 58 0.57 17.29 -2.81
CA ALA A 58 -0.39 18.32 -3.21
C ALA A 58 -1.77 18.07 -2.62
N LEU A 59 -2.19 16.81 -2.57
CA LEU A 59 -3.51 16.44 -2.06
C LEU A 59 -3.63 16.65 -0.55
N PHE A 60 -2.64 16.21 0.21
CA PHE A 60 -2.69 16.26 1.67
C PHE A 60 -2.04 17.50 2.27
N GLY A 61 -1.25 18.23 1.49
CA GLY A 61 -0.54 19.41 1.95
C GLY A 61 0.84 19.08 2.50
N GLU A 62 1.81 19.93 2.21
CA GLU A 62 3.20 19.73 2.62
C GLU A 62 3.36 19.61 4.14
N GLU A 63 2.52 20.31 4.89
CA GLU A 63 2.58 20.30 6.36
C GLU A 63 2.25 18.92 6.94
N ARG A 64 1.45 18.13 6.23
CA ARG A 64 1.05 16.80 6.65
C ARG A 64 1.93 15.71 6.08
N CYS A 65 2.86 16.06 5.20
CA CYS A 65 3.66 15.08 4.47
C CYS A 65 5.13 15.17 4.85
N ILE A 66 5.75 14.02 5.03
CA ILE A 66 7.19 13.91 5.23
C ILE A 66 7.74 13.12 4.05
N PRO A 67 8.60 13.74 3.21
CA PRO A 67 9.12 13.05 2.01
C PRO A 67 10.28 12.11 2.35
N THR A 68 9.98 11.07 3.13
CA THR A 68 10.99 10.17 3.68
C THR A 68 11.67 9.29 2.65
N GLY A 69 11.02 9.03 1.52
CA GLY A 69 11.56 8.14 0.51
C GLY A 69 11.14 8.55 -0.90
N LEU A 70 11.24 9.83 -1.24
CA LEU A 70 10.80 10.35 -2.55
C LEU A 70 11.43 9.60 -3.71
N GLN A 71 12.70 9.26 -3.62
CA GLN A 71 13.41 8.53 -4.67
C GLN A 71 12.84 7.13 -4.91
N HIS A 72 12.13 6.59 -3.92
CA HIS A 72 11.47 5.28 -4.01
C HIS A 72 9.95 5.40 -4.11
N GLY A 73 9.44 6.62 -4.19
CA GLY A 73 8.01 6.87 -4.34
C GLY A 73 7.21 6.88 -3.05
N THR A 74 7.87 6.99 -1.90
CA THR A 74 7.20 6.95 -0.60
C THR A 74 7.10 8.34 0.03
N VAL A 75 5.89 8.66 0.50
CA VAL A 75 5.61 9.87 1.30
C VAL A 75 4.92 9.41 2.58
N THR A 76 5.41 9.87 3.72
CA THR A 76 4.75 9.62 4.99
C THR A 76 3.71 10.71 5.23
N VAL A 77 2.45 10.32 5.39
CA VAL A 77 1.31 11.23 5.58
C VAL A 77 0.86 11.16 7.03
N LYS A 78 0.68 12.32 7.65
CA LYS A 78 0.17 12.42 9.02
C LYS A 78 -1.35 12.51 9.00
N GLN A 79 -2.00 11.70 9.83
CA GLN A 79 -3.46 11.69 9.93
C GLN A 79 -3.87 11.29 11.35
N GLY A 80 -4.59 12.18 12.04
CA GLY A 80 -5.15 11.86 13.35
C GLY A 80 -4.12 11.46 14.41
N GLY A 81 -2.95 12.09 14.41
CA GLY A 81 -1.89 11.77 15.36
C GLY A 81 -1.06 10.55 15.01
N ARG A 82 -1.31 9.94 13.87
CA ARG A 82 -0.57 8.78 13.36
C ARG A 82 0.09 9.11 12.03
N ILE A 83 1.01 8.22 11.63
CA ILE A 83 1.68 8.35 10.33
C ILE A 83 1.37 7.13 9.47
N TYR A 84 1.28 7.37 8.15
CA TYR A 84 0.98 6.33 7.18
C TYR A 84 1.95 6.46 6.01
N GLU A 85 2.74 5.42 5.77
CA GLU A 85 3.62 5.39 4.61
C GLU A 85 2.77 5.11 3.38
N THR A 86 2.82 6.03 2.42
CA THR A 86 2.04 5.97 1.19
C THR A 86 3.00 5.92 0.03
N THR A 87 2.99 4.81 -0.70
CA THR A 87 3.94 4.55 -1.78
C THR A 87 3.21 4.50 -3.11
N THR A 88 3.75 5.18 -4.12
CA THR A 88 3.23 5.11 -5.48
C THR A 88 3.49 3.70 -6.04
N PHE A 89 2.52 3.16 -6.78
CA PHE A 89 2.70 1.86 -7.45
C PHE A 89 3.99 1.88 -8.25
N ARG A 90 4.81 0.87 -8.06
CA ARG A 90 6.13 0.86 -8.66
C ARG A 90 6.61 -0.54 -9.01
N THR A 91 7.48 -0.61 -10.01
CA THR A 91 8.36 -1.74 -10.24
C THR A 91 9.77 -1.32 -9.83
N GLU A 92 10.63 -2.28 -9.57
CA GLU A 92 11.99 -2.01 -9.13
C GLU A 92 12.97 -2.48 -10.18
N GLY A 93 14.01 -1.65 -10.41
CA GLY A 93 15.07 -1.96 -11.34
C GLY A 93 16.21 -2.76 -10.69
N ALA A 94 17.40 -2.64 -11.27
CA ALA A 94 18.58 -3.35 -10.76
C ALA A 94 18.98 -2.89 -9.37
N TYR A 95 19.65 -3.76 -8.64
CA TYR A 95 20.15 -3.49 -7.29
C TYR A 95 21.66 -3.51 -7.30
N SER A 96 22.28 -2.34 -7.21
CA SER A 96 23.74 -2.24 -7.13
C SER A 96 24.27 -2.73 -5.80
N ASP A 97 23.55 -2.45 -4.72
CA ASP A 97 23.97 -2.80 -3.36
C ASP A 97 23.35 -4.10 -2.86
N GLY A 98 22.53 -4.76 -3.68
CA GLY A 98 21.83 -5.98 -3.31
C GLY A 98 20.67 -5.80 -2.35
N ARG A 99 20.36 -4.57 -1.94
CA ARG A 99 19.29 -4.27 -0.96
C ARG A 99 18.24 -3.33 -1.49
N HIS A 100 18.67 -2.26 -2.17
CA HIS A 100 17.79 -1.19 -2.61
C HIS A 100 17.83 -1.10 -4.13
N PRO A 101 16.69 -0.86 -4.77
CA PRO A 101 16.69 -0.68 -6.21
C PRO A 101 17.42 0.61 -6.58
N ASP A 102 18.22 0.56 -7.64
CA ASP A 102 18.85 1.75 -8.19
C ASP A 102 17.82 2.71 -8.77
N VAL A 103 16.80 2.14 -9.40
CA VAL A 103 15.75 2.90 -10.08
C VAL A 103 14.41 2.27 -9.76
N VAL A 104 13.42 3.11 -9.46
CA VAL A 104 12.02 2.67 -9.40
C VAL A 104 11.29 3.27 -10.59
N GLN A 105 10.37 2.51 -11.15
CA GLN A 105 9.53 2.95 -12.25
C GLN A 105 8.08 2.94 -11.77
N PHE A 106 7.42 4.09 -11.82
CA PHE A 106 6.04 4.19 -11.41
C PHE A 106 5.12 3.56 -12.45
N VAL A 107 4.12 2.84 -11.98
CA VAL A 107 3.15 2.15 -12.83
C VAL A 107 1.72 2.49 -12.36
N PRO A 108 0.72 2.44 -13.25
CA PRO A 108 -0.65 2.78 -12.87
C PRO A 108 -1.44 1.64 -12.22
N ASP A 109 -0.86 0.43 -12.17
CA ASP A 109 -1.57 -0.79 -11.81
C ASP A 109 -1.04 -1.41 -10.52
N VAL A 110 -1.93 -1.68 -9.57
CA VAL A 110 -1.58 -2.32 -8.31
C VAL A 110 -1.03 -3.74 -8.51
N GLY A 111 -1.51 -4.45 -9.53
CA GLY A 111 -1.03 -5.80 -9.83
C GLY A 111 0.47 -5.82 -10.11
N ALA A 112 0.97 -4.84 -10.87
CA ALA A 112 2.39 -4.72 -11.15
C ALA A 112 3.19 -4.41 -9.89
N ASP A 113 2.65 -3.58 -8.99
CA ASP A 113 3.30 -3.30 -7.71
C ASP A 113 3.36 -4.56 -6.84
N LEU A 114 2.26 -5.30 -6.76
CA LEU A 114 2.22 -6.53 -5.97
C LEU A 114 3.15 -7.61 -6.52
N ALA A 115 3.35 -7.65 -7.83
CA ALA A 115 4.21 -8.65 -8.48
C ALA A 115 5.68 -8.57 -8.06
N ARG A 116 6.15 -7.40 -7.59
CA ARG A 116 7.54 -7.22 -7.15
C ARG A 116 7.83 -7.75 -5.76
N ARG A 117 6.80 -8.14 -5.01
CA ARG A 117 6.94 -8.54 -3.60
C ARG A 117 7.40 -9.98 -3.49
N ASP A 118 8.22 -10.26 -2.46
CA ASP A 118 8.87 -11.56 -2.30
C ASP A 118 7.91 -12.69 -1.91
N PHE A 119 6.91 -12.38 -1.06
CA PHE A 119 6.01 -13.38 -0.53
C PHE A 119 4.58 -13.06 -0.93
N THR A 120 3.83 -14.09 -1.34
CA THR A 120 2.41 -13.95 -1.73
C THR A 120 1.56 -13.39 -0.59
N ILE A 121 1.86 -13.76 0.65
CA ILE A 121 1.13 -13.28 1.83
C ILE A 121 1.32 -11.79 2.07
N ASN A 122 2.36 -11.17 1.50
CA ASN A 122 2.60 -9.75 1.54
C ASN A 122 2.24 -9.05 0.23
N ALA A 123 1.77 -9.80 -0.76
CA ALA A 123 1.37 -9.29 -2.08
C ALA A 123 -0.15 -9.23 -2.20
N MET A 124 -0.80 -8.72 -1.16
CA MET A 124 -2.24 -8.52 -1.11
C MET A 124 -2.55 -7.07 -0.80
N ALA A 125 -3.60 -6.55 -1.43
CA ALA A 125 -4.05 -5.18 -1.23
C ALA A 125 -5.55 -5.18 -0.91
N TYR A 126 -6.01 -4.18 -0.20
CA TYR A 126 -7.42 -4.09 0.18
C TYR A 126 -7.89 -2.63 0.19
N ASN A 127 -9.09 -2.40 -0.34
CA ASN A 127 -9.84 -1.20 -0.07
C ASN A 127 -11.33 -1.54 0.02
N ALA A 128 -12.12 -0.61 0.55
CA ALA A 128 -13.54 -0.86 0.80
C ALA A 128 -14.36 -0.99 -0.49
N GLU A 129 -13.90 -0.39 -1.59
CA GLU A 129 -14.62 -0.41 -2.86
C GLU A 129 -14.44 -1.70 -3.63
N GLU A 130 -13.21 -2.20 -3.70
CA GLU A 130 -12.86 -3.37 -4.50
C GLU A 130 -12.72 -4.65 -3.70
N GLY A 131 -12.57 -4.54 -2.37
CA GLY A 131 -12.31 -5.67 -1.51
C GLY A 131 -10.85 -6.12 -1.59
N LEU A 132 -10.61 -7.40 -1.39
CA LEU A 132 -9.27 -7.97 -1.39
C LEU A 132 -8.77 -8.18 -2.82
N VAL A 133 -7.58 -7.65 -3.12
CA VAL A 133 -6.87 -7.88 -4.37
C VAL A 133 -5.71 -8.83 -4.06
N ASP A 134 -5.80 -10.05 -4.56
CA ASP A 134 -4.87 -11.14 -4.23
C ASP A 134 -4.52 -11.96 -5.47
N PRO A 135 -3.78 -11.34 -6.42
CA PRO A 135 -3.52 -11.99 -7.71
C PRO A 135 -2.57 -13.19 -7.63
N PHE A 136 -1.82 -13.34 -6.55
CA PHE A 136 -0.80 -14.38 -6.42
C PHE A 136 -1.15 -15.46 -5.39
N GLY A 137 -2.38 -15.47 -4.89
CA GLY A 137 -2.85 -16.52 -4.00
C GLY A 137 -2.35 -16.43 -2.57
N GLY A 138 -2.05 -15.22 -2.08
CA GLY A 138 -1.56 -15.02 -0.72
C GLY A 138 -2.50 -15.52 0.35
N GLN A 139 -3.81 -15.37 0.15
CA GLN A 139 -4.80 -15.86 1.11
C GLN A 139 -4.74 -17.37 1.27
N LYS A 140 -4.58 -18.10 0.18
CA LYS A 140 -4.44 -19.56 0.21
C LYS A 140 -3.17 -19.98 0.93
N ASP A 141 -2.05 -19.31 0.63
CA ASP A 141 -0.78 -19.59 1.27
C ASP A 141 -0.83 -19.30 2.76
N LEU A 142 -1.52 -18.25 3.16
CA LEU A 142 -1.71 -17.90 4.55
C LEU A 142 -2.51 -18.97 5.30
N GLN A 143 -3.57 -19.50 4.68
CA GLN A 143 -4.38 -20.57 5.24
C GLN A 143 -3.60 -21.86 5.41
N ARG A 144 -2.60 -22.09 4.55
CA ARG A 144 -1.72 -23.27 4.63
C ARG A 144 -0.59 -23.07 5.64
N GLY A 145 -0.46 -21.91 6.23
CA GLY A 145 0.61 -21.61 7.17
C GLY A 145 1.96 -21.34 6.50
N LEU A 146 1.95 -20.93 5.24
CA LEU A 146 3.18 -20.65 4.48
C LEU A 146 3.59 -19.18 4.58
#